data_73276ba3f0b299348c848ff19c8257a6
#
_entry.id   73276ba3f0b299348c848ff19c8257a6
#
_cell.length_a   1.000
_cell.length_b   1.000
_cell.length_c   1.000
_cell.angle_alpha   90.00
_cell.angle_beta   90.00
_cell.angle_gamma   90.00
#
_symmetry.space_group_name_H-M   'P 1'
#
loop_
_entity.id
_entity.type
_entity.pdbx_description
1 polymer ?
#
loop_
_entity_poly.entity_id
_entity_poly.type
_entity_poly.pdbx_seq_one_letter_code
_entity_poly.pdbx_strand_id
1 'polypeptide(L)'
;MKYTQNEKILQVTEDTLIVGVDIAKESHYARAFDYRGVEYGKYLRFENNREGMTKFSKWAKDLMERHKKNKLIVGMEPTGQYWVCLVQYLKDNNIKVVMVKSNF
;
A
#
# COMPACT_ATOMS: atom_id res chain seq x y z
N MET A 1 -15.45 -14.24 -2.95
CA MET A 1 -14.58 -13.21 -2.74
C MET A 1 -15.07 -12.19 -1.74
N LYS A 2 -14.22 -11.63 -1.00
CA LYS A 2 -14.58 -10.88 0.20
C LYS A 2 -14.39 -9.39 0.08
N TYR A 3 -14.27 -8.88 -1.13
CA TYR A 3 -14.00 -7.47 -1.33
C TYR A 3 -15.09 -6.56 -0.78
N THR A 4 -16.35 -6.99 -0.94
CA THR A 4 -17.46 -6.17 -0.47
C THR A 4 -17.36 -5.90 1.02
N GLN A 5 -17.03 -6.93 1.79
CA GLN A 5 -16.87 -6.78 3.23
C GLN A 5 -15.68 -5.90 3.56
N ASN A 6 -14.57 -6.09 2.84
CA ASN A 6 -13.37 -5.29 3.05
C ASN A 6 -13.64 -3.83 2.73
N GLU A 7 -14.37 -3.57 1.67
CA GLU A 7 -14.71 -2.20 1.29
C GLU A 7 -15.50 -1.51 2.38
N LYS A 8 -16.46 -2.22 2.99
CA LYS A 8 -17.21 -1.66 4.09
C LYS A 8 -16.33 -1.33 5.28
N ILE A 9 -15.48 -2.26 5.66
CA ILE A 9 -14.60 -2.09 6.82
C ILE A 9 -13.59 -0.98 6.58
N LEU A 10 -13.01 -0.93 5.39
CA LEU A 10 -11.98 0.03 5.05
C LEU A 10 -12.54 1.38 4.64
N GLN A 11 -13.81 1.41 4.28
CA GLN A 11 -14.48 2.63 3.82
C GLN A 11 -13.73 3.27 2.66
N VAL A 12 -13.44 2.45 1.64
CA VAL A 12 -12.77 2.94 0.44
C VAL A 12 -13.70 3.87 -0.31
N THR A 13 -13.24 5.08 -0.55
CA THR A 13 -14.01 6.11 -1.25
C THR A 13 -13.15 6.72 -2.34
N GLU A 14 -13.70 7.68 -3.06
CA GLU A 14 -12.94 8.38 -4.09
C GLU A 14 -11.78 9.18 -3.52
N ASP A 15 -11.78 9.44 -2.21
CA ASP A 15 -10.70 10.16 -1.53
C ASP A 15 -9.58 9.23 -1.08
N THR A 16 -9.65 7.96 -1.40
CA THR A 16 -8.70 6.95 -0.92
C THR A 16 -7.70 6.61 -2.02
N LEU A 17 -6.42 6.67 -1.66
CA LEU A 17 -5.35 6.09 -2.50
C LEU A 17 -5.10 4.68 -1.99
N ILE A 18 -5.18 3.72 -2.89
CA ILE A 18 -4.94 2.32 -2.56
C ILE A 18 -3.59 1.94 -3.14
N VAL A 19 -2.73 1.39 -2.29
CA VAL A 19 -1.41 0.95 -2.73
C VAL A 19 -1.28 -0.54 -2.46
N GLY A 20 -0.96 -1.29 -3.50
CA GLY A 20 -0.65 -2.71 -3.37
C GLY A 20 0.85 -2.89 -3.38
N VAL A 21 1.38 -3.66 -2.42
CA VAL A 21 2.82 -3.90 -2.34
C VAL A 21 3.10 -5.38 -2.55
N ASP A 22 3.99 -5.65 -3.48
CA ASP A 22 4.52 -6.99 -3.73
C ASP A 22 5.80 -7.13 -2.91
N ILE A 23 5.77 -8.02 -1.94
CA ILE A 23 6.85 -8.17 -0.96
C ILE A 23 7.93 -9.11 -1.51
N ALA A 24 9.18 -8.69 -1.37
CA ALA A 24 10.33 -9.51 -1.71
C ALA A 24 11.44 -9.28 -0.71
N LYS A 25 12.47 -10.08 -0.78
CA LYS A 25 13.52 -10.08 0.23
C LYS A 25 14.26 -8.76 0.33
N GLU A 26 14.70 -8.24 -0.80
CA GLU A 26 15.57 -7.06 -0.82
C GLU A 26 14.87 -5.81 -1.27
N SER A 27 13.89 -5.95 -2.14
CA SER A 27 13.16 -4.81 -2.69
C SER A 27 11.70 -5.15 -2.79
N HIS A 28 10.87 -4.16 -2.52
CA HIS A 28 9.42 -4.30 -2.68
C HIS A 28 8.98 -3.47 -3.87
N TYR A 29 7.82 -3.82 -4.42
CA TYR A 29 7.24 -3.09 -5.55
C TYR A 29 5.86 -2.61 -5.17
N ALA A 30 5.60 -1.31 -5.34
CA ALA A 30 4.33 -0.70 -4.97
C ALA A 30 3.63 -0.16 -6.20
N ARG A 31 2.32 -0.36 -6.27
CA ARG A 31 1.46 0.21 -7.31
C ARG A 31 0.32 0.93 -6.65
N ALA A 32 -0.07 2.06 -7.23
CA ALA A 32 -1.12 2.90 -6.65
C ALA A 32 -2.34 2.91 -7.56
N PHE A 33 -3.51 2.89 -6.92
CA PHE A 33 -4.80 2.81 -7.63
C PHE A 33 -5.80 3.75 -6.98
N ASP A 34 -6.80 4.16 -7.77
CA ASP A 34 -7.95 4.82 -7.20
C ASP A 34 -8.95 3.75 -6.72
N TYR A 35 -10.09 4.20 -6.18
CA TYR A 35 -11.10 3.29 -5.63
C TYR A 35 -11.74 2.38 -6.68
N ARG A 36 -11.61 2.71 -7.96
CA ARG A 36 -12.13 1.91 -9.06
C ARG A 36 -11.11 0.93 -9.60
N GLY A 37 -9.88 0.97 -9.09
CA GLY A 37 -8.82 0.11 -9.57
C GLY A 37 -8.02 0.65 -10.74
N VAL A 38 -8.18 1.93 -11.04
CA VAL A 38 -7.39 2.57 -12.09
C VAL A 38 -6.03 2.94 -11.53
N GLU A 39 -4.98 2.48 -12.19
CA GLU A 39 -3.61 2.68 -11.70
C GLU A 39 -3.13 4.10 -11.98
N TYR A 40 -2.46 4.69 -10.99
CA TYR A 40 -1.84 6.00 -11.09
C TYR A 40 -0.35 5.87 -11.31
N GLY A 41 0.14 6.40 -12.42
CA GLY A 41 1.55 6.49 -12.70
C GLY A 41 2.25 5.14 -12.83
N LYS A 42 3.52 5.13 -12.50
CA LYS A 42 4.35 3.94 -12.59
C LYS A 42 4.54 3.33 -11.22
N TYR A 43 4.83 2.02 -11.18
CA TYR A 43 5.15 1.36 -9.93
C TYR A 43 6.43 1.95 -9.34
N LEU A 44 6.59 1.76 -8.04
CA LEU A 44 7.78 2.15 -7.31
C LEU A 44 8.50 0.91 -6.82
N ARG A 45 9.80 0.82 -7.09
CA ARG A 45 10.65 -0.17 -6.44
C ARG A 45 11.33 0.50 -5.26
N PHE A 46 11.25 -0.08 -4.08
CA PHE A 46 11.92 0.48 -2.91
C PHE A 46 12.56 -0.62 -2.09
N GLU A 47 13.71 -0.30 -1.50
CA GLU A 47 14.50 -1.28 -0.75
C GLU A 47 13.85 -1.59 0.59
N ASN A 48 14.11 -2.80 1.08
CA ASN A 48 13.57 -3.23 2.38
C ASN A 48 14.45 -2.73 3.50
N ASN A 49 14.55 -1.41 3.62
CA ASN A 49 15.32 -0.73 4.66
C ASN A 49 14.71 0.64 4.91
N ARG A 50 15.28 1.38 5.85
CA ARG A 50 14.73 2.67 6.25
C ARG A 50 14.68 3.66 5.08
N GLU A 51 15.75 3.73 4.31
CA GLU A 51 15.79 4.65 3.16
C GLU A 51 14.71 4.31 2.13
N GLY A 52 14.54 3.02 1.87
CA GLY A 52 13.50 2.57 0.96
C GLY A 52 12.11 2.93 1.44
N MET A 53 11.87 2.78 2.73
CA MET A 53 10.57 3.09 3.31
C MET A 53 10.29 4.59 3.31
N THR A 54 11.31 5.39 3.53
CA THR A 54 11.18 6.85 3.40
C THR A 54 10.84 7.23 1.97
N LYS A 55 11.47 6.58 1.01
CA LYS A 55 11.19 6.77 -0.42
C LYS A 55 9.74 6.41 -0.73
N PHE A 56 9.27 5.30 -0.17
CA PHE A 56 7.88 4.87 -0.34
C PHE A 56 6.90 5.92 0.18
N SER A 57 7.14 6.42 1.39
CA SER A 57 6.27 7.43 1.98
C SER A 57 6.20 8.69 1.13
N LYS A 58 7.34 9.12 0.61
CA LYS A 58 7.40 10.32 -0.22
C LYS A 58 6.62 10.12 -1.51
N TRP A 59 6.79 8.96 -2.12
CA TRP A 59 6.08 8.60 -3.35
C TRP A 59 4.56 8.59 -3.13
N ALA A 60 4.13 7.98 -2.03
CA ALA A 60 2.71 7.88 -1.73
C ALA A 60 2.10 9.26 -1.45
N LYS A 61 2.81 10.08 -0.66
CA LYS A 61 2.32 11.43 -0.36
C LYS A 61 2.22 12.29 -1.60
N ASP A 62 3.20 12.17 -2.49
CA ASP A 62 3.19 12.92 -3.75
C ASP A 62 1.96 12.55 -4.58
N LEU A 63 1.64 11.25 -4.67
CA LEU A 63 0.47 10.82 -5.40
C LEU A 63 -0.82 11.28 -4.74
N MET A 64 -0.86 11.27 -3.41
CA MET A 64 -2.03 11.75 -2.69
C MET A 64 -2.29 13.23 -2.98
N GLU A 65 -1.24 14.04 -2.98
CA GLU A 65 -1.38 15.46 -3.29
C GLU A 65 -1.81 15.67 -4.73
N ARG A 66 -1.15 14.97 -5.64
CA ARG A 66 -1.41 15.12 -7.08
C ARG A 66 -2.84 14.74 -7.44
N HIS A 67 -3.38 13.72 -6.79
CA HIS A 67 -4.72 13.22 -7.10
C HIS A 67 -5.76 13.59 -6.05
N LYS A 68 -5.40 14.47 -5.13
CA LYS A 68 -6.30 15.01 -4.11
C LYS A 68 -6.92 13.91 -3.26
N LYS A 69 -6.07 12.99 -2.79
CA LYS A 69 -6.47 11.92 -1.90
C LYS A 69 -6.09 12.27 -0.48
N ASN A 70 -6.96 11.97 0.48
CA ASN A 70 -6.69 12.26 1.88
C ASN A 70 -6.62 11.01 2.75
N LYS A 71 -6.80 9.83 2.15
CA LYS A 71 -6.68 8.56 2.86
C LYS A 71 -5.74 7.65 2.09
N LEU A 72 -4.96 6.86 2.84
CA LEU A 72 -4.02 5.92 2.25
C LEU A 72 -4.23 4.55 2.88
N ILE A 73 -4.42 3.55 2.04
CA ILE A 73 -4.54 2.16 2.48
C ILE A 73 -3.50 1.36 1.72
N VAL A 74 -2.68 0.62 2.45
CA VAL A 74 -1.64 -0.22 1.86
C VAL A 74 -2.02 -1.67 2.06
N GLY A 75 -2.13 -2.41 0.98
CA GLY A 75 -2.42 -3.83 1.01
C GLY A 75 -1.21 -4.64 0.59
N MET A 76 -1.03 -5.79 1.20
CA MET A 76 0.05 -6.69 0.84
C MET A 76 -0.29 -8.12 1.23
N GLU A 77 0.34 -9.07 0.55
CA GLU A 77 0.22 -10.48 0.89
C GLU A 77 1.41 -10.83 1.77
N PRO A 78 1.17 -11.35 2.99
CA PRO A 78 2.27 -11.62 3.93
C PRO A 78 2.98 -12.93 3.56
N THR A 79 3.90 -12.85 2.63
CA THR A 79 4.68 -14.00 2.19
C THR A 79 6.01 -14.01 2.92
N GLY A 80 6.35 -15.13 3.57
CA GLY A 80 7.59 -15.23 4.32
C GLY A 80 7.62 -14.26 5.48
N GLN A 81 8.79 -13.65 5.71
CA GLN A 81 9.00 -12.76 6.84
C GLN A 81 9.39 -11.34 6.42
N TYR A 82 9.53 -11.10 5.13
CA TYR A 82 10.11 -9.84 4.65
C TYR A 82 9.14 -8.66 4.69
N TRP A 83 7.89 -8.90 5.06
CA TRP A 83 6.87 -7.86 5.19
C TRP A 83 6.89 -7.17 6.56
N VAL A 84 7.54 -7.79 7.56
CA VAL A 84 7.41 -7.36 8.96
C VAL A 84 7.89 -5.94 9.18
N CYS A 85 9.08 -5.61 8.66
CA CYS A 85 9.63 -4.27 8.85
C CYS A 85 8.78 -3.21 8.19
N LEU A 86 8.26 -3.52 7.01
CA LEU A 86 7.40 -2.58 6.30
C LEU A 86 6.11 -2.31 7.07
N VAL A 87 5.47 -3.36 7.58
CA VAL A 87 4.23 -3.22 8.34
C VAL A 87 4.47 -2.38 9.59
N GLN A 88 5.58 -2.63 10.29
CA GLN A 88 5.91 -1.87 11.48
C GLN A 88 6.09 -0.39 11.15
N TYR A 89 6.80 -0.10 10.06
CA TYR A 89 7.00 1.27 9.61
C TYR A 89 5.67 1.95 9.29
N LEU A 90 4.79 1.25 8.57
CA LEU A 90 3.50 1.81 8.20
C LEU A 90 2.64 2.11 9.41
N LYS A 91 2.61 1.18 10.37
CA LYS A 91 1.86 1.37 11.60
C LYS A 91 2.40 2.53 12.43
N ASP A 92 3.72 2.65 12.50
CA ASP A 92 4.35 3.73 13.24
C ASP A 92 4.03 5.09 12.64
N ASN A 93 3.68 5.12 11.36
CA ASN A 93 3.32 6.35 10.67
C ASN A 93 1.82 6.50 10.48
N ASN A 94 1.04 5.71 11.21
CA ASN A 94 -0.44 5.77 11.19
C ASN A 94 -1.03 5.51 9.82
N ILE A 95 -0.38 4.65 9.04
CA ILE A 95 -0.87 4.26 7.72
C ILE A 95 -1.62 2.95 7.87
N LYS A 96 -2.81 2.90 7.31
CA LYS A 96 -3.65 1.70 7.40
C LYS A 96 -3.10 0.59 6.52
N VAL A 97 -2.95 -0.60 7.10
CA VAL A 97 -2.40 -1.76 6.42
C VAL A 97 -3.44 -2.86 6.37
N VAL A 98 -3.57 -3.49 5.22
CA VAL A 98 -4.47 -4.63 5.03
C VAL A 98 -3.64 -5.80 4.55
N MET A 99 -3.74 -6.92 5.26
CA MET A 99 -3.08 -8.14 4.83
C MET A 99 -4.05 -8.92 3.96
N VAL A 100 -3.64 -9.16 2.72
CA VAL A 100 -4.47 -9.85 1.74
C VAL A 100 -4.03 -11.30 1.69
N LYS A 101 -4.99 -12.19 1.84
CA LYS A 101 -4.69 -13.62 1.83
C LYS A 101 -5.00 -14.20 0.45
N SER A 102 -4.04 -14.96 -0.08
CA SER A 102 -4.24 -15.65 -1.34
C SER A 102 -5.19 -16.82 -1.14
N ASN A 103 -6.01 -17.10 -2.15
CA ASN A 103 -6.98 -18.18 -2.12
C ASN A 103 -6.65 -19.30 -3.08
N PHE A 104 -5.41 -19.52 -3.35
CA PHE A 104 -5.01 -20.62 -4.24
C PHE A 104 -4.76 -21.91 -3.51
#